data_f817015a40627bd1c04ddc702985cbc5
#
_entry.id   f817015a40627bd1c04ddc702985cbc5
#
_cell.length_a   1.000
_cell.length_b   1.000
_cell.length_c   1.000
_cell.angle_alpha   90.00
_cell.angle_beta   90.00
_cell.angle_gamma   90.00
#
_symmetry.space_group_name_H-M   'P 1'
#
loop_
_entity.id
_entity.type
_entity.pdbx_description
1 polymer ?
#
loop_
_entity_poly.entity_id
_entity_poly.type
_entity_poly.pdbx_seq_one_letter_code
_entity_poly.pdbx_strand_id
1 'polypeptide(L)'
;NTIPLQECAEKGIVVFNTPGGNANAVKELFLFGISMAGRDILGAMKWVYEYDGSEGPIAKRMEKIKKQFAGPEYAGKTIGVVGTGNVGSLVANIALNLGMKVYAYDPYLSVDAAWKVSRRVFRVATLDDLLKHVDYLSLHCPLTDETRGMIGEKQIAMMKNGARVINYARGEVVDEDAMIAALESGKIARFVSDFPTEKMVKAPNAVLTPHLGGTTGEAEANCAKMAAVQMDDYLKNGNIRNSVNFPDVTLERAGSARICLIHRNIPGMLTNIMPVFSRDGINIENMTNKSSGEFA
;
A
#
# COMPACT_ATOMS: atom_id res chain seq x y z
N ASN A 1 4.53 13.82 -7.64
CA ASN A 1 3.73 13.72 -8.88
C ASN A 1 4.25 14.73 -9.88
N THR A 2 4.57 14.28 -11.09
CA THR A 2 5.11 15.10 -12.18
C THR A 2 4.02 15.63 -13.12
N ILE A 3 2.78 15.12 -13.01
CA ILE A 3 1.65 15.53 -13.86
C ILE A 3 0.84 16.60 -13.12
N PRO A 4 0.61 17.78 -13.75
CA PRO A 4 -0.20 18.86 -13.18
C PRO A 4 -1.70 18.52 -13.28
N LEU A 5 -2.24 17.85 -12.26
CA LEU A 5 -3.61 17.28 -12.29
C LEU A 5 -4.69 18.34 -12.50
N GLN A 6 -4.58 19.50 -11.85
CA GLN A 6 -5.56 20.58 -11.94
C GLN A 6 -5.60 21.16 -13.37
N GLU A 7 -4.44 21.46 -13.95
CA GLU A 7 -4.37 21.98 -15.33
C GLU A 7 -4.90 20.96 -16.36
N CYS A 8 -4.61 19.66 -16.12
CA CYS A 8 -5.17 18.59 -16.95
C CYS A 8 -6.70 18.55 -16.86
N ALA A 9 -7.25 18.66 -15.64
CA ALA A 9 -8.69 18.66 -15.42
C ALA A 9 -9.38 19.85 -16.10
N GLU A 10 -8.82 21.05 -16.00
CA GLU A 10 -9.34 22.26 -16.67
C GLU A 10 -9.35 22.16 -18.18
N LYS A 11 -8.44 21.38 -18.77
CA LYS A 11 -8.37 21.10 -20.20
C LYS A 11 -9.16 19.87 -20.64
N GLY A 12 -9.86 19.20 -19.72
CA GLY A 12 -10.59 17.97 -20.00
C GLY A 12 -9.70 16.77 -20.29
N ILE A 13 -8.44 16.78 -19.84
CA ILE A 13 -7.49 15.69 -20.03
C ILE A 13 -7.59 14.72 -18.83
N VAL A 14 -8.01 13.48 -19.09
CA VAL A 14 -8.09 12.44 -18.06
C VAL A 14 -6.70 11.88 -17.77
N VAL A 15 -6.35 11.85 -16.48
CA VAL A 15 -5.09 11.27 -15.99
C VAL A 15 -5.38 9.97 -15.28
N PHE A 16 -4.80 8.88 -15.77
CA PHE A 16 -4.99 7.54 -15.22
C PHE A 16 -3.87 7.15 -14.26
N ASN A 17 -4.23 6.40 -13.22
CA ASN A 17 -3.30 5.68 -12.37
C ASN A 17 -3.41 4.17 -12.65
N THR A 18 -2.43 3.40 -12.17
CA THR A 18 -2.38 1.94 -12.32
C THR A 18 -2.32 1.24 -10.95
N PRO A 19 -3.35 1.41 -10.09
CA PRO A 19 -3.32 0.89 -8.74
C PRO A 19 -3.27 -0.64 -8.74
N GLY A 20 -2.26 -1.20 -8.08
CA GLY A 20 -2.07 -2.64 -7.98
C GLY A 20 -1.17 -3.25 -9.05
N GLY A 21 -0.73 -2.49 -10.06
CA GLY A 21 0.21 -2.99 -11.07
C GLY A 21 1.52 -3.53 -10.46
N ASN A 22 1.98 -2.91 -9.38
CA ASN A 22 3.17 -3.30 -8.64
C ASN A 22 2.88 -4.13 -7.35
N ALA A 23 1.62 -4.50 -7.09
CA ALA A 23 1.24 -5.08 -5.80
C ALA A 23 1.97 -6.41 -5.51
N ASN A 24 2.24 -7.22 -6.54
CA ASN A 24 2.97 -8.47 -6.39
C ASN A 24 4.44 -8.22 -5.98
N ALA A 25 5.10 -7.25 -6.57
CA ALA A 25 6.48 -6.89 -6.22
C ALA A 25 6.58 -6.44 -4.75
N VAL A 26 5.66 -5.60 -4.29
CA VAL A 26 5.60 -5.17 -2.88
C VAL A 26 5.36 -6.36 -1.94
N LYS A 27 4.47 -7.30 -2.30
CA LYS A 27 4.25 -8.54 -1.54
C LYS A 27 5.54 -9.39 -1.45
N GLU A 28 6.33 -9.44 -2.51
CA GLU A 28 7.60 -10.19 -2.51
C GLU A 28 8.65 -9.49 -1.65
N LEU A 29 8.74 -8.16 -1.71
CA LEU A 29 9.58 -7.41 -0.77
C LEU A 29 9.12 -7.59 0.69
N PHE A 30 7.82 -7.76 0.95
CA PHE A 30 7.34 -8.10 2.29
C PHE A 30 7.93 -9.39 2.83
N LEU A 31 8.19 -10.41 2.01
CA LEU A 31 8.85 -11.65 2.46
C LEU A 31 10.28 -11.39 2.96
N PHE A 32 11.01 -10.51 2.27
CA PHE A 32 12.27 -10.00 2.79
C PHE A 32 12.06 -9.26 4.11
N GLY A 33 11.14 -8.30 4.14
CA GLY A 33 10.87 -7.46 5.30
C GLY A 33 10.52 -8.25 6.56
N ILE A 34 9.63 -9.24 6.46
CA ILE A 34 9.26 -10.05 7.62
C ILE A 34 10.44 -10.91 8.11
N SER A 35 11.31 -11.37 7.20
CA SER A 35 12.50 -12.11 7.54
C SER A 35 13.51 -11.25 8.28
N MET A 36 13.74 -10.02 7.81
CA MET A 36 14.62 -9.04 8.47
C MET A 36 14.03 -8.56 9.81
N ALA A 37 12.72 -8.45 9.91
CA ALA A 37 12.05 -8.11 11.16
C ALA A 37 12.16 -9.23 12.21
N GLY A 38 12.19 -10.49 11.77
CA GLY A 38 12.25 -11.66 12.65
C GLY A 38 13.61 -11.92 13.28
N ARG A 39 14.69 -11.82 12.50
CA ARG A 39 16.09 -12.16 12.90
C ARG A 39 17.04 -11.05 12.50
N ASP A 40 18.19 -11.00 13.16
CA ASP A 40 19.24 -10.06 12.78
C ASP A 40 20.11 -10.59 11.64
N ILE A 41 19.49 -10.73 10.45
CA ILE A 41 20.19 -11.29 9.28
C ILE A 41 21.27 -10.32 8.78
N LEU A 42 20.99 -9.00 8.79
CA LEU A 42 21.96 -7.99 8.35
C LEU A 42 23.20 -7.96 9.26
N GLY A 43 22.99 -7.99 10.58
CA GLY A 43 24.10 -8.08 11.53
C GLY A 43 24.90 -9.37 11.37
N ALA A 44 24.21 -10.49 11.12
CA ALA A 44 24.87 -11.77 10.85
C ALA A 44 25.71 -11.73 9.56
N MET A 45 25.14 -11.18 8.46
CA MET A 45 25.87 -11.03 7.20
C MET A 45 27.08 -10.09 7.36
N LYS A 46 26.89 -8.94 7.98
CA LYS A 46 27.96 -7.99 8.26
C LYS A 46 29.10 -8.69 9.02
N TRP A 47 28.79 -9.40 10.10
CA TRP A 47 29.78 -10.13 10.86
C TRP A 47 30.53 -11.15 9.99
N VAL A 48 29.87 -11.90 9.11
CA VAL A 48 30.54 -12.89 8.23
C VAL A 48 31.52 -12.23 7.27
N TYR A 49 31.11 -11.11 6.64
CA TYR A 49 31.97 -10.44 5.65
C TYR A 49 33.07 -9.59 6.25
N GLU A 50 32.95 -9.16 7.50
CA GLU A 50 33.95 -8.39 8.22
C GLU A 50 34.89 -9.28 9.06
N TYR A 51 34.69 -10.62 9.06
CA TYR A 51 35.50 -11.53 9.84
C TYR A 51 36.92 -11.64 9.29
N ASP A 52 37.91 -11.23 10.11
CA ASP A 52 39.33 -11.13 9.74
C ASP A 52 40.18 -12.34 10.13
N GLY A 53 39.59 -13.33 10.82
CA GLY A 53 40.31 -14.53 11.31
C GLY A 53 41.09 -14.33 12.59
N SER A 54 41.13 -13.12 13.18
CA SER A 54 41.88 -12.81 14.41
C SER A 54 41.52 -13.69 15.62
N GLU A 55 40.24 -14.14 15.65
CA GLU A 55 39.72 -14.99 16.73
C GLU A 55 39.73 -16.50 16.39
N GLY A 56 40.51 -16.91 15.38
CA GLY A 56 40.70 -18.31 14.95
C GLY A 56 39.77 -18.72 13.78
N PRO A 57 39.58 -20.00 13.51
CA PRO A 57 38.79 -20.45 12.36
C PRO A 57 37.32 -20.02 12.45
N ILE A 58 36.77 -19.43 11.37
CA ILE A 58 35.39 -18.91 11.29
C ILE A 58 34.37 -19.97 11.70
N ALA A 59 34.56 -21.24 11.32
CA ALA A 59 33.67 -22.35 11.67
C ALA A 59 33.50 -22.55 13.19
N LYS A 60 34.54 -22.32 13.97
CA LYS A 60 34.51 -22.39 15.43
C LYS A 60 33.89 -21.14 16.04
N ARG A 61 34.15 -19.98 15.46
CA ARG A 61 33.70 -18.70 15.98
C ARG A 61 32.19 -18.53 15.74
N MET A 62 31.68 -18.87 14.55
CA MET A 62 30.24 -18.73 14.22
C MET A 62 29.37 -19.54 15.20
N GLU A 63 29.78 -20.71 15.63
CA GLU A 63 29.00 -21.53 16.60
C GLU A 63 28.82 -20.81 17.95
N LYS A 64 29.80 -20.00 18.35
CA LYS A 64 29.73 -19.23 19.60
C LYS A 64 28.80 -18.02 19.51
N ILE A 65 28.79 -17.34 18.35
CA ILE A 65 28.10 -16.06 18.20
C ILE A 65 26.69 -16.16 17.56
N LYS A 66 26.39 -17.24 16.84
CA LYS A 66 25.13 -17.36 16.06
C LYS A 66 23.86 -17.08 16.87
N LYS A 67 23.88 -17.31 18.20
CA LYS A 67 22.73 -17.08 19.08
C LYS A 67 22.36 -15.59 19.19
N GLN A 68 23.30 -14.68 19.01
CA GLN A 68 23.04 -13.23 19.10
C GLN A 68 22.18 -12.72 17.93
N PHE A 69 22.16 -13.44 16.80
CA PHE A 69 21.37 -13.12 15.62
C PHE A 69 20.04 -13.86 15.56
N ALA A 70 19.75 -14.69 16.59
CA ALA A 70 18.53 -15.48 16.65
C ALA A 70 17.29 -14.62 16.79
N GLY A 71 16.15 -15.16 16.38
CA GLY A 71 14.85 -14.53 16.51
C GLY A 71 13.69 -15.54 16.43
N PRO A 72 12.46 -15.08 16.55
CA PRO A 72 11.28 -15.95 16.55
C PRO A 72 10.98 -16.49 15.15
N GLU A 73 10.30 -17.63 15.13
CA GLU A 73 9.60 -18.14 13.96
C GLU A 73 8.31 -17.36 13.71
N TYR A 74 7.78 -17.41 12.48
CA TYR A 74 6.51 -16.76 12.11
C TYR A 74 5.30 -17.61 12.50
N ALA A 75 5.44 -18.94 12.39
CA ALA A 75 4.36 -19.86 12.68
C ALA A 75 3.78 -19.64 14.08
N GLY A 76 2.47 -19.50 14.16
CA GLY A 76 1.75 -19.22 15.41
C GLY A 76 1.82 -17.77 15.91
N LYS A 77 2.64 -16.89 15.31
CA LYS A 77 2.64 -15.46 15.63
C LYS A 77 1.47 -14.75 14.98
N THR A 78 1.12 -13.60 15.53
CA THR A 78 0.03 -12.76 15.03
C THR A 78 0.57 -11.59 14.25
N ILE A 79 0.08 -11.40 13.01
CA ILE A 79 0.35 -10.21 12.22
C ILE A 79 -0.93 -9.38 12.05
N GLY A 80 -0.80 -8.07 12.23
CA GLY A 80 -1.81 -7.08 11.88
C GLY A 80 -1.50 -6.47 10.51
N VAL A 81 -2.49 -6.43 9.63
CA VAL A 81 -2.40 -5.78 8.32
C VAL A 81 -3.31 -4.56 8.32
N VAL A 82 -2.74 -3.38 8.13
CA VAL A 82 -3.47 -2.12 8.03
C VAL A 82 -3.60 -1.72 6.57
N GLY A 83 -4.83 -1.67 6.08
CA GLY A 83 -5.16 -1.52 4.66
C GLY A 83 -5.11 -2.87 3.93
N THR A 84 -6.25 -3.32 3.44
CA THR A 84 -6.41 -4.60 2.70
C THR A 84 -6.78 -4.39 1.23
N GLY A 85 -6.29 -3.30 0.66
CA GLY A 85 -6.36 -3.05 -0.78
C GLY A 85 -5.52 -4.04 -1.61
N ASN A 86 -5.02 -3.61 -2.76
CA ASN A 86 -4.29 -4.48 -3.70
C ASN A 86 -3.05 -5.14 -3.10
N VAL A 87 -2.26 -4.43 -2.29
CA VAL A 87 -1.06 -4.99 -1.65
C VAL A 87 -1.40 -5.74 -0.38
N GLY A 88 -2.16 -5.10 0.54
CA GLY A 88 -2.41 -5.68 1.86
C GLY A 88 -3.20 -6.99 1.81
N SER A 89 -4.08 -7.19 0.84
CA SER A 89 -4.77 -8.47 0.62
C SER A 89 -3.79 -9.60 0.27
N LEU A 90 -2.80 -9.32 -0.59
CA LEU A 90 -1.74 -10.29 -0.93
C LEU A 90 -0.85 -10.59 0.28
N VAL A 91 -0.48 -9.56 1.05
CA VAL A 91 0.31 -9.71 2.27
C VAL A 91 -0.45 -10.52 3.33
N ALA A 92 -1.73 -10.24 3.55
CA ALA A 92 -2.57 -11.02 4.48
C ALA A 92 -2.63 -12.49 4.08
N ASN A 93 -2.82 -12.78 2.79
CA ASN A 93 -2.90 -14.15 2.30
C ASN A 93 -1.56 -14.91 2.41
N ILE A 94 -0.43 -14.26 2.10
CA ILE A 94 0.88 -14.92 2.21
C ILE A 94 1.28 -15.13 3.68
N ALA A 95 0.94 -14.21 4.58
CA ALA A 95 1.18 -14.38 6.00
C ALA A 95 0.42 -15.60 6.59
N LEU A 96 -0.80 -15.87 6.11
CA LEU A 96 -1.51 -17.11 6.44
C LEU A 96 -0.74 -18.37 5.98
N ASN A 97 -0.11 -18.32 4.79
CA ASN A 97 0.68 -19.44 4.26
C ASN A 97 1.99 -19.64 5.05
N LEU A 98 2.50 -18.60 5.70
CA LEU A 98 3.61 -18.69 6.65
C LEU A 98 3.20 -19.23 8.04
N GLY A 99 1.93 -19.65 8.20
CA GLY A 99 1.42 -20.17 9.47
C GLY A 99 1.10 -19.12 10.52
N MET A 100 0.97 -17.85 10.14
CA MET A 100 0.62 -16.77 11.05
C MET A 100 -0.89 -16.69 11.27
N LYS A 101 -1.29 -16.13 12.43
CA LYS A 101 -2.64 -15.62 12.64
C LYS A 101 -2.70 -14.20 12.07
N VAL A 102 -3.66 -13.93 11.19
CA VAL A 102 -3.76 -12.65 10.51
C VAL A 102 -4.99 -11.89 10.94
N TYR A 103 -4.78 -10.70 11.45
CA TYR A 103 -5.82 -9.71 11.73
C TYR A 103 -5.68 -8.56 10.73
N ALA A 104 -6.81 -8.01 10.28
CA ALA A 104 -6.82 -6.92 9.31
C ALA A 104 -7.74 -5.78 9.76
N TYR A 105 -7.27 -4.57 9.58
CA TYR A 105 -8.02 -3.33 9.76
C TYR A 105 -8.01 -2.52 8.46
N ASP A 106 -9.19 -2.27 7.93
CA ASP A 106 -9.42 -1.40 6.78
C ASP A 106 -10.83 -0.80 6.88
N PRO A 107 -10.97 0.49 7.23
CA PRO A 107 -12.27 1.13 7.35
C PRO A 107 -12.93 1.40 5.99
N TYR A 108 -12.17 1.38 4.89
CA TYR A 108 -12.63 1.71 3.54
C TYR A 108 -12.64 0.52 2.59
N LEU A 109 -12.64 -0.70 3.14
CA LEU A 109 -12.59 -1.94 2.36
C LEU A 109 -13.75 -2.03 1.36
N SER A 110 -13.43 -1.99 0.08
CA SER A 110 -14.42 -2.20 -0.99
C SER A 110 -14.85 -3.67 -1.07
N VAL A 111 -16.03 -3.91 -1.63
CA VAL A 111 -16.54 -5.28 -1.85
C VAL A 111 -15.56 -6.10 -2.68
N ASP A 112 -15.03 -5.53 -3.77
CA ASP A 112 -14.07 -6.21 -4.65
C ASP A 112 -12.75 -6.55 -3.92
N ALA A 113 -12.28 -5.68 -3.05
CA ALA A 113 -11.10 -5.94 -2.24
C ALA A 113 -11.37 -7.05 -1.19
N ALA A 114 -12.58 -7.07 -0.61
CA ALA A 114 -12.97 -8.10 0.34
C ALA A 114 -12.96 -9.51 -0.27
N TRP A 115 -13.34 -9.66 -1.54
CA TRP A 115 -13.27 -10.94 -2.26
C TRP A 115 -11.84 -11.47 -2.47
N LYS A 116 -10.82 -10.62 -2.41
CA LYS A 116 -9.41 -11.01 -2.55
C LYS A 116 -8.79 -11.51 -1.25
N VAL A 117 -9.42 -11.24 -0.11
CA VAL A 117 -8.91 -11.61 1.22
C VAL A 117 -9.45 -12.97 1.63
N SER A 118 -8.57 -13.86 2.12
CA SER A 118 -8.97 -15.17 2.62
C SER A 118 -9.93 -15.06 3.81
N ARG A 119 -10.93 -15.96 3.87
CA ARG A 119 -11.87 -16.05 5.01
C ARG A 119 -11.20 -16.38 6.35
N ARG A 120 -9.93 -16.81 6.35
CA ARG A 120 -9.14 -17.06 7.55
C ARG A 120 -8.53 -15.81 8.17
N VAL A 121 -8.66 -14.65 7.50
CA VAL A 121 -8.24 -13.35 8.03
C VAL A 121 -9.31 -12.81 8.97
N PHE A 122 -8.92 -12.46 10.18
CA PHE A 122 -9.83 -11.89 11.18
C PHE A 122 -9.93 -10.37 10.97
N ARG A 123 -11.12 -9.90 10.62
CA ARG A 123 -11.37 -8.46 10.56
C ARG A 123 -11.54 -7.90 11.99
N VAL A 124 -10.89 -6.77 12.26
CA VAL A 124 -11.14 -5.96 13.47
C VAL A 124 -11.79 -4.62 13.12
N ALA A 125 -12.58 -4.09 14.04
CA ALA A 125 -13.34 -2.86 13.82
C ALA A 125 -12.49 -1.60 14.00
N THR A 126 -11.47 -1.65 14.85
CA THR A 126 -10.64 -0.49 15.17
C THR A 126 -9.15 -0.82 15.07
N LEU A 127 -8.34 0.21 14.80
CA LEU A 127 -6.88 0.10 14.82
C LEU A 127 -6.38 -0.29 16.23
N ASP A 128 -6.96 0.29 17.26
CA ASP A 128 -6.59 0.02 18.66
C ASP A 128 -6.76 -1.46 19.01
N ASP A 129 -7.83 -2.11 18.52
CA ASP A 129 -8.03 -3.54 18.73
C ASP A 129 -7.01 -4.37 17.95
N LEU A 130 -6.63 -3.95 16.76
CA LEU A 130 -5.57 -4.61 16.00
C LEU A 130 -4.26 -4.62 16.80
N LEU A 131 -3.84 -3.44 17.27
CA LEU A 131 -2.51 -3.23 17.86
C LEU A 131 -2.27 -4.05 19.14
N LYS A 132 -3.30 -4.29 19.94
CA LYS A 132 -3.20 -5.10 21.17
C LYS A 132 -2.82 -6.57 20.94
N HIS A 133 -3.11 -7.09 19.76
CA HIS A 133 -2.96 -8.52 19.48
C HIS A 133 -1.68 -8.89 18.74
N VAL A 134 -1.00 -7.92 18.09
CA VAL A 134 0.00 -8.19 17.09
C VAL A 134 1.41 -8.38 17.64
N ASP A 135 2.12 -9.37 17.09
CA ASP A 135 3.56 -9.54 17.21
C ASP A 135 4.27 -8.82 16.06
N TYR A 136 3.61 -8.70 14.91
CA TYR A 136 4.05 -7.98 13.71
C TYR A 136 2.93 -7.05 13.22
N LEU A 137 3.27 -5.84 12.81
CA LEU A 137 2.38 -4.88 12.17
C LEU A 137 2.88 -4.60 10.76
N SER A 138 2.02 -4.70 9.75
CA SER A 138 2.37 -4.38 8.36
C SER A 138 1.42 -3.33 7.81
N LEU A 139 1.98 -2.24 7.27
CA LEU A 139 1.25 -1.06 6.82
C LEU A 139 1.14 -1.04 5.30
N HIS A 140 -0.09 -0.93 4.77
CA HIS A 140 -0.42 -0.92 3.35
C HIS A 140 -1.55 0.07 3.01
N CYS A 141 -1.78 1.06 3.87
CA CYS A 141 -2.75 2.13 3.64
C CYS A 141 -2.13 3.28 2.84
N PRO A 142 -2.94 4.05 2.09
CA PRO A 142 -2.48 5.28 1.44
C PRO A 142 -2.14 6.35 2.48
N LEU A 143 -1.33 7.34 2.08
CA LEU A 143 -1.11 8.55 2.87
C LEU A 143 -2.27 9.53 2.63
N THR A 144 -2.96 9.85 3.70
CA THR A 144 -4.03 10.85 3.78
C THR A 144 -3.83 11.67 5.06
N ASP A 145 -4.63 12.70 5.26
CA ASP A 145 -4.59 13.48 6.52
C ASP A 145 -4.91 12.59 7.73
N GLU A 146 -5.77 11.57 7.57
CA GLU A 146 -6.15 10.63 8.63
C GLU A 146 -5.05 9.59 8.94
N THR A 147 -4.24 9.20 7.94
CA THR A 147 -3.20 8.18 8.10
C THR A 147 -1.82 8.77 8.36
N ARG A 148 -1.64 10.07 8.24
CA ARG A 148 -0.39 10.77 8.58
C ARG A 148 -0.12 10.65 10.07
N GLY A 149 1.05 10.09 10.43
CA GLY A 149 1.42 9.86 11.83
C GLY A 149 0.49 8.89 12.57
N MET A 150 -0.29 8.08 11.84
CA MET A 150 -1.27 7.16 12.42
C MET A 150 -0.63 6.17 13.41
N ILE A 151 0.62 5.78 13.18
CA ILE A 151 1.40 4.97 14.11
C ILE A 151 2.35 5.89 14.89
N GLY A 152 1.81 6.54 15.89
CA GLY A 152 2.52 7.43 16.81
C GLY A 152 2.72 6.79 18.19
N GLU A 153 3.16 7.60 19.15
CA GLU A 153 3.48 7.16 20.52
C GLU A 153 2.35 6.36 21.19
N LYS A 154 1.11 6.88 21.10
CA LYS A 154 -0.08 6.22 21.68
C LYS A 154 -0.30 4.84 21.08
N GLN A 155 -0.22 4.69 19.76
CA GLN A 155 -0.44 3.43 19.06
C GLN A 155 0.68 2.44 19.36
N ILE A 156 1.93 2.91 19.36
CA ILE A 156 3.09 2.09 19.73
C ILE A 156 2.97 1.58 21.18
N ALA A 157 2.52 2.42 22.10
CA ALA A 157 2.33 2.03 23.50
C ALA A 157 1.34 0.85 23.66
N MET A 158 0.30 0.78 22.80
CA MET A 158 -0.70 -0.29 22.80
C MET A 158 -0.17 -1.63 22.28
N MET A 159 0.89 -1.63 21.48
CA MET A 159 1.47 -2.84 20.91
C MET A 159 2.15 -3.69 22.00
N LYS A 160 2.36 -4.97 21.71
CA LYS A 160 3.15 -5.85 22.60
C LYS A 160 4.60 -5.34 22.70
N ASN A 161 5.23 -5.56 23.84
CA ASN A 161 6.67 -5.30 23.97
C ASN A 161 7.44 -6.24 23.04
N GLY A 162 8.40 -5.67 22.31
CA GLY A 162 9.15 -6.41 21.29
C GLY A 162 8.37 -6.69 20.00
N ALA A 163 7.26 -6.00 19.76
CA ALA A 163 6.57 -6.06 18.49
C ALA A 163 7.47 -5.54 17.34
N ARG A 164 7.12 -5.88 16.12
CA ARG A 164 7.86 -5.53 14.91
C ARG A 164 6.95 -4.80 13.95
N VAL A 165 7.48 -3.76 13.30
CA VAL A 165 6.70 -2.94 12.37
C VAL A 165 7.36 -3.00 10.98
N ILE A 166 6.54 -3.21 9.94
CA ILE A 166 6.93 -3.24 8.53
C ILE A 166 6.13 -2.17 7.80
N ASN A 167 6.81 -1.20 7.22
CA ASN A 167 6.18 -0.11 6.47
C ASN A 167 6.62 -0.10 5.01
N TYR A 168 5.77 -0.65 4.15
CA TYR A 168 5.88 -0.59 2.69
C TYR A 168 4.74 0.24 2.07
N ALA A 169 4.13 1.12 2.87
CA ALA A 169 3.08 2.03 2.45
C ALA A 169 3.63 3.41 2.07
N ARG A 170 3.83 4.28 3.06
CA ARG A 170 4.44 5.62 2.96
C ARG A 170 5.13 5.94 4.27
N GLY A 171 6.27 6.65 4.21
CA GLY A 171 7.06 6.99 5.39
C GLY A 171 6.26 7.69 6.47
N GLU A 172 5.50 8.70 6.05
CA GLU A 172 4.74 9.59 6.94
C GLU A 172 3.52 8.95 7.64
N VAL A 173 3.18 7.69 7.33
CA VAL A 173 2.16 6.94 8.09
C VAL A 173 2.64 6.63 9.51
N VAL A 174 3.95 6.60 9.71
CA VAL A 174 4.59 6.38 11.01
C VAL A 174 5.17 7.69 11.51
N ASP A 175 4.92 8.02 12.78
CA ASP A 175 5.63 9.11 13.46
C ASP A 175 7.08 8.67 13.69
N GLU A 176 7.99 9.37 13.03
CA GLU A 176 9.41 8.99 13.00
C GLU A 176 10.05 9.08 14.39
N ASP A 177 9.82 10.18 15.11
CA ASP A 177 10.46 10.40 16.41
C ASP A 177 9.93 9.40 17.45
N ALA A 178 8.62 9.11 17.43
CA ALA A 178 8.02 8.08 18.27
C ALA A 178 8.56 6.67 17.95
N MET A 179 8.78 6.35 16.67
CA MET A 179 9.34 5.06 16.27
C MET A 179 10.80 4.92 16.70
N ILE A 180 11.63 5.95 16.55
CA ILE A 180 13.01 5.94 17.00
C ILE A 180 13.09 5.72 18.52
N ALA A 181 12.33 6.46 19.31
CA ALA A 181 12.26 6.28 20.76
C ALA A 181 11.81 4.86 21.15
N ALA A 182 10.87 4.29 20.40
CA ALA A 182 10.40 2.93 20.63
C ALA A 182 11.46 1.85 20.30
N LEU A 183 12.30 2.07 19.29
CA LEU A 183 13.43 1.20 18.96
C LEU A 183 14.51 1.29 20.03
N GLU A 184 14.86 2.49 20.50
CA GLU A 184 15.85 2.73 21.54
C GLU A 184 15.45 2.09 22.87
N SER A 185 14.17 2.19 23.26
CA SER A 185 13.65 1.58 24.48
C SER A 185 13.41 0.07 24.37
N GLY A 186 13.48 -0.51 23.16
CA GLY A 186 13.15 -1.92 22.92
C GLY A 186 11.63 -2.22 22.93
N LYS A 187 10.77 -1.20 23.02
CA LYS A 187 9.31 -1.36 22.89
C LYS A 187 8.94 -1.97 21.54
N ILE A 188 9.60 -1.49 20.47
CA ILE A 188 9.59 -2.10 19.15
C ILE A 188 10.95 -2.79 18.95
N ALA A 189 10.92 -4.09 18.68
CA ALA A 189 12.16 -4.86 18.52
C ALA A 189 12.85 -4.56 17.19
N ARG A 190 12.09 -4.26 16.13
CA ARG A 190 12.62 -3.94 14.81
C ARG A 190 11.62 -3.17 13.97
N PHE A 191 12.11 -2.21 13.20
CA PHE A 191 11.37 -1.48 12.20
C PHE A 191 11.97 -1.72 10.81
N VAL A 192 11.15 -2.19 9.87
CA VAL A 192 11.55 -2.37 8.46
C VAL A 192 10.77 -1.37 7.63
N SER A 193 11.45 -0.59 6.81
CA SER A 193 10.80 0.43 5.99
C SER A 193 11.50 0.61 4.64
N ASP A 194 10.72 0.96 3.64
CA ASP A 194 11.19 1.31 2.30
C ASP A 194 11.38 2.84 2.11
N PHE A 195 11.33 3.57 3.22
CA PHE A 195 11.39 5.04 3.25
C PHE A 195 12.47 5.53 4.22
N PRO A 196 13.75 5.53 3.80
CA PRO A 196 14.85 5.98 4.63
C PRO A 196 14.82 7.49 4.85
N THR A 197 15.23 7.92 6.05
CA THR A 197 15.48 9.32 6.39
C THR A 197 16.81 9.44 7.11
N GLU A 198 17.38 10.63 7.19
CA GLU A 198 18.64 10.91 7.86
C GLU A 198 18.62 10.56 9.37
N LYS A 199 17.44 10.65 10.01
CA LYS A 199 17.26 10.25 11.41
C LYS A 199 17.15 8.72 11.52
N MET A 200 16.27 8.10 10.72
CA MET A 200 15.96 6.68 10.82
C MET A 200 17.18 5.79 10.47
N VAL A 201 18.05 6.23 9.57
CA VAL A 201 19.31 5.53 9.22
C VAL A 201 20.23 5.34 10.45
N LYS A 202 20.12 6.22 11.44
CA LYS A 202 20.92 6.18 12.68
C LYS A 202 20.23 5.42 13.81
N ALA A 203 18.96 5.09 13.65
CA ALA A 203 18.19 4.41 14.69
C ALA A 203 18.63 2.94 14.83
N PRO A 204 18.70 2.41 16.06
CA PRO A 204 19.04 1.02 16.28
C PRO A 204 17.91 0.13 15.73
N ASN A 205 18.27 -1.06 15.23
CA ASN A 205 17.30 -2.05 14.76
C ASN A 205 16.33 -1.57 13.65
N ALA A 206 16.65 -0.48 12.95
CA ALA A 206 16.01 -0.08 11.72
C ALA A 206 16.63 -0.83 10.53
N VAL A 207 15.78 -1.38 9.66
CA VAL A 207 16.19 -2.02 8.39
C VAL A 207 15.52 -1.25 7.27
N LEU A 208 16.31 -0.60 6.45
CA LEU A 208 15.81 0.36 5.47
C LEU A 208 16.22 -0.03 4.06
N THR A 209 15.31 0.13 3.12
CA THR A 209 15.53 -0.03 1.68
C THR A 209 15.17 1.26 0.94
N PRO A 210 15.81 1.56 -0.20
CA PRO A 210 15.61 2.84 -0.91
C PRO A 210 14.42 2.77 -1.88
N HIS A 211 13.20 2.58 -1.36
CA HIS A 211 11.93 2.56 -2.08
C HIS A 211 11.88 1.50 -3.20
N LEU A 212 12.24 0.26 -2.86
CA LEU A 212 12.33 -0.87 -3.79
C LEU A 212 11.01 -1.60 -4.05
N GLY A 213 9.96 -1.32 -3.27
CA GLY A 213 8.71 -2.10 -3.26
C GLY A 213 8.09 -2.35 -4.63
N GLY A 214 8.14 -1.36 -5.51
CA GLY A 214 7.60 -1.49 -6.88
C GLY A 214 8.66 -1.63 -7.97
N THR A 215 9.93 -1.75 -7.62
CA THR A 215 11.05 -1.67 -8.56
C THR A 215 11.42 -3.07 -9.11
N THR A 216 10.56 -3.59 -9.99
CA THR A 216 10.82 -4.83 -10.75
C THR A 216 10.38 -4.64 -12.20
N GLY A 217 11.03 -5.32 -13.15
CA GLY A 217 10.66 -5.26 -14.57
C GLY A 217 9.21 -5.69 -14.81
N GLU A 218 8.73 -6.68 -14.06
CA GLU A 218 7.35 -7.16 -14.13
C GLU A 218 6.35 -6.12 -13.61
N ALA A 219 6.68 -5.40 -12.54
CA ALA A 219 5.82 -4.33 -12.02
C ALA A 219 5.67 -3.19 -13.04
N GLU A 220 6.78 -2.77 -13.68
CA GLU A 220 6.77 -1.76 -14.74
C GLU A 220 5.94 -2.23 -15.94
N ALA A 221 6.16 -3.46 -16.41
CA ALA A 221 5.39 -4.04 -17.51
C ALA A 221 3.89 -4.16 -17.19
N ASN A 222 3.54 -4.57 -15.96
CA ASN A 222 2.15 -4.64 -15.51
C ASN A 222 1.50 -3.25 -15.47
N CYS A 223 2.19 -2.25 -14.95
CA CYS A 223 1.69 -0.87 -14.94
C CYS A 223 1.49 -0.33 -16.36
N ALA A 224 2.45 -0.55 -17.25
CA ALA A 224 2.35 -0.12 -18.65
C ALA A 224 1.16 -0.81 -19.36
N LYS A 225 1.01 -2.12 -19.19
CA LYS A 225 -0.13 -2.89 -19.75
C LYS A 225 -1.47 -2.39 -19.20
N MET A 226 -1.55 -2.15 -17.89
CA MET A 226 -2.76 -1.65 -17.26
C MET A 226 -3.12 -0.25 -17.78
N ALA A 227 -2.14 0.64 -17.90
CA ALA A 227 -2.32 1.97 -18.49
C ALA A 227 -2.83 1.88 -19.93
N ALA A 228 -2.22 1.05 -20.77
CA ALA A 228 -2.63 0.86 -22.15
C ALA A 228 -4.07 0.36 -22.27
N VAL A 229 -4.47 -0.62 -21.45
CA VAL A 229 -5.85 -1.16 -21.44
C VAL A 229 -6.87 -0.10 -21.03
N GLN A 230 -6.56 0.69 -20.02
CA GLN A 230 -7.46 1.77 -19.55
C GLN A 230 -7.60 2.88 -20.58
N MET A 231 -6.49 3.27 -21.24
CA MET A 231 -6.52 4.26 -22.30
C MET A 231 -7.28 3.78 -23.54
N ASP A 232 -7.11 2.51 -23.93
CA ASP A 232 -7.85 1.89 -25.03
C ASP A 232 -9.35 1.87 -24.76
N ASP A 233 -9.76 1.47 -23.54
CA ASP A 233 -11.17 1.49 -23.13
C ASP A 233 -11.74 2.92 -23.09
N TYR A 234 -10.97 3.90 -22.61
CA TYR A 234 -11.37 5.29 -22.64
C TYR A 234 -11.55 5.83 -24.08
N LEU A 235 -10.58 5.59 -24.96
CA LEU A 235 -10.62 6.08 -26.34
C LEU A 235 -11.73 5.41 -27.17
N LYS A 236 -12.00 4.12 -26.94
CA LYS A 236 -13.02 3.37 -27.69
C LYS A 236 -14.41 3.51 -27.10
N ASN A 237 -14.52 3.53 -25.79
CA ASN A 237 -15.78 3.41 -25.08
C ASN A 237 -16.09 4.60 -24.16
N GLY A 238 -15.14 5.52 -23.91
CA GLY A 238 -15.32 6.65 -22.98
C GLY A 238 -15.41 6.24 -21.51
N ASN A 239 -15.00 5.02 -21.15
CA ASN A 239 -14.98 4.57 -19.77
C ASN A 239 -13.78 5.17 -19.04
N ILE A 240 -13.99 5.70 -17.84
CA ILE A 240 -12.94 6.24 -16.97
C ILE A 240 -12.85 5.32 -15.76
N ARG A 241 -11.66 4.72 -15.57
CA ARG A 241 -11.33 3.86 -14.41
C ARG A 241 -9.98 4.26 -13.85
N ASN A 242 -9.86 4.30 -12.52
CA ASN A 242 -8.64 4.67 -11.82
C ASN A 242 -8.08 6.04 -12.23
N SER A 243 -8.93 6.98 -12.57
CA SER A 243 -8.52 8.35 -12.80
C SER A 243 -8.19 9.05 -11.49
N VAL A 244 -7.22 9.98 -11.52
CA VAL A 244 -6.79 10.77 -10.36
C VAL A 244 -7.31 12.20 -10.38
N ASN A 245 -8.00 12.61 -11.45
CA ASN A 245 -8.53 13.97 -11.61
C ASN A 245 -9.99 14.02 -12.08
N PHE A 246 -10.60 12.88 -12.42
CA PHE A 246 -12.02 12.77 -12.73
C PHE A 246 -12.63 11.58 -12.00
N PRO A 247 -13.95 11.57 -11.75
CA PRO A 247 -14.61 10.44 -11.15
C PRO A 247 -14.59 9.21 -12.07
N ASP A 248 -14.47 8.03 -11.48
CA ASP A 248 -14.64 6.79 -12.24
C ASP A 248 -16.07 6.67 -12.76
N VAL A 249 -16.20 6.49 -14.05
CA VAL A 249 -17.50 6.31 -14.71
C VAL A 249 -17.41 5.27 -15.81
N THR A 250 -18.28 4.29 -15.77
CA THR A 250 -18.37 3.23 -16.78
C THR A 250 -19.79 3.02 -17.21
N LEU A 251 -20.00 2.78 -18.49
CA LEU A 251 -21.27 2.45 -19.09
C LEU A 251 -21.03 1.44 -20.20
N GLU A 252 -21.78 0.36 -20.26
CA GLU A 252 -21.71 -0.55 -21.40
C GLU A 252 -22.08 0.19 -22.69
N ARG A 253 -21.34 -0.11 -23.75
CA ARG A 253 -21.60 0.51 -25.04
C ARG A 253 -22.88 -0.07 -25.65
N ALA A 254 -23.90 0.77 -25.75
CA ALA A 254 -25.15 0.49 -26.43
C ALA A 254 -25.40 1.57 -27.48
N GLY A 255 -26.19 1.25 -28.49
CA GLY A 255 -26.50 2.16 -29.59
C GLY A 255 -25.37 2.37 -30.60
N SER A 256 -25.61 3.26 -31.56
CA SER A 256 -24.71 3.54 -32.68
C SER A 256 -23.58 4.51 -32.34
N ALA A 257 -23.79 5.36 -31.35
CA ALA A 257 -22.83 6.39 -30.95
C ALA A 257 -22.75 6.53 -29.43
N ARG A 258 -21.59 7.00 -28.94
CA ARG A 258 -21.39 7.42 -27.53
C ARG A 258 -20.84 8.83 -27.51
N ILE A 259 -21.42 9.64 -26.65
CA ILE A 259 -20.95 11.00 -26.38
C ILE A 259 -20.47 11.04 -24.94
N CYS A 260 -19.23 11.48 -24.75
CA CYS A 260 -18.63 11.68 -23.42
C CYS A 260 -18.45 13.19 -23.22
N LEU A 261 -18.97 13.69 -22.10
CA LEU A 261 -18.91 15.10 -21.77
C LEU A 261 -18.17 15.26 -20.44
N ILE A 262 -17.13 16.09 -20.47
CA ILE A 262 -16.45 16.55 -19.25
C ILE A 262 -16.90 17.99 -19.01
N HIS A 263 -17.42 18.25 -17.81
CA HIS A 263 -17.96 19.57 -17.50
C HIS A 263 -17.71 19.96 -16.02
N ARG A 264 -17.91 21.23 -15.71
CA ARG A 264 -17.91 21.72 -14.33
C ARG A 264 -19.10 21.13 -13.56
N ASN A 265 -18.87 20.74 -12.33
CA ASN A 265 -19.90 20.22 -11.44
C ASN A 265 -20.65 21.39 -10.78
N ILE A 266 -21.54 22.03 -11.55
CA ILE A 266 -22.35 23.16 -11.10
C ILE A 266 -23.87 22.86 -11.28
N PRO A 267 -24.73 23.45 -10.45
CA PRO A 267 -26.19 23.30 -10.57
C PRO A 267 -26.70 23.64 -11.97
N GLY A 268 -27.69 22.86 -12.46
CA GLY A 268 -28.35 23.12 -13.74
C GLY A 268 -27.59 22.64 -14.98
N MET A 269 -26.38 22.08 -14.86
CA MET A 269 -25.55 21.69 -16.01
C MET A 269 -26.28 20.66 -16.90
N LEU A 270 -26.86 19.60 -16.33
CA LEU A 270 -27.59 18.60 -17.10
C LEU A 270 -28.84 19.22 -17.79
N THR A 271 -29.50 20.15 -17.14
CA THR A 271 -30.65 20.88 -17.73
C THR A 271 -30.20 21.71 -18.94
N ASN A 272 -28.98 22.20 -18.97
CA ASN A 272 -28.44 22.94 -20.10
C ASN A 272 -27.95 22.03 -21.24
N ILE A 273 -27.49 20.82 -20.91
CA ILE A 273 -26.98 19.85 -21.89
C ILE A 273 -28.11 19.12 -22.61
N MET A 274 -29.18 18.68 -21.91
CA MET A 274 -30.25 17.86 -22.48
C MET A 274 -30.99 18.51 -23.64
N PRO A 275 -31.32 19.82 -23.66
CA PRO A 275 -31.98 20.47 -24.77
C PRO A 275 -31.21 20.42 -26.09
N VAL A 276 -29.87 20.28 -26.06
CA VAL A 276 -29.05 20.15 -27.27
C VAL A 276 -29.43 18.88 -28.02
N PHE A 277 -29.55 17.76 -27.29
CA PHE A 277 -29.97 16.47 -27.87
C PHE A 277 -31.42 16.48 -28.35
N SER A 278 -32.33 17.02 -27.53
CA SER A 278 -33.74 17.08 -27.86
C SER A 278 -34.03 17.91 -29.09
N ARG A 279 -33.35 19.05 -29.26
CA ARG A 279 -33.51 19.94 -30.44
C ARG A 279 -33.14 19.24 -31.74
N ASP A 280 -32.11 18.39 -31.69
CA ASP A 280 -31.61 17.69 -32.87
C ASP A 280 -32.27 16.30 -33.04
N GLY A 281 -33.30 15.99 -32.27
CA GLY A 281 -34.09 14.74 -32.34
C GLY A 281 -33.29 13.50 -31.95
N ILE A 282 -32.23 13.66 -31.14
CA ILE A 282 -31.39 12.54 -30.68
C ILE A 282 -32.07 11.85 -29.51
N ASN A 283 -32.32 10.54 -29.66
CA ASN A 283 -32.78 9.70 -28.55
C ASN A 283 -31.60 9.23 -27.70
N ILE A 284 -31.77 9.35 -26.39
CA ILE A 284 -30.75 8.89 -25.41
C ILE A 284 -31.22 7.54 -24.84
N GLU A 285 -30.56 6.44 -25.21
CA GLU A 285 -30.91 5.11 -24.73
C GLU A 285 -30.40 4.88 -23.31
N ASN A 286 -29.15 5.31 -23.01
CA ASN A 286 -28.54 5.17 -21.70
C ASN A 286 -27.73 6.43 -21.37
N MET A 287 -27.76 6.81 -20.09
CA MET A 287 -26.99 7.94 -19.58
C MET A 287 -26.45 7.62 -18.19
N THR A 288 -25.21 8.01 -17.94
CA THR A 288 -24.62 8.02 -16.59
C THR A 288 -23.91 9.35 -16.38
N ASN A 289 -23.99 9.88 -15.18
CA ASN A 289 -23.26 11.06 -14.77
C ASN A 289 -22.65 10.83 -13.39
N LYS A 290 -21.39 11.16 -13.22
CA LYS A 290 -20.70 11.12 -11.93
C LYS A 290 -19.91 12.39 -11.74
N SER A 291 -19.92 12.92 -10.54
CA SER A 291 -19.17 14.09 -10.13
C SER A 291 -18.22 13.77 -8.97
N SER A 292 -17.10 14.46 -8.96
CA SER A 292 -16.15 14.47 -7.85
C SER A 292 -15.47 15.84 -7.80
N GLY A 293 -15.65 16.57 -6.69
CA GLY A 293 -15.13 17.93 -6.56
C GLY A 293 -15.71 18.87 -7.62
N GLU A 294 -14.85 19.55 -8.35
CA GLU A 294 -15.21 20.60 -9.32
C GLU A 294 -15.66 20.08 -10.69
N PHE A 295 -15.46 18.81 -10.99
CA PHE A 295 -15.68 18.23 -12.32
C PHE A 295 -16.66 17.03 -12.31
N ALA A 296 -17.29 16.84 -13.42
CA ALA A 296 -18.18 15.73 -13.66
C ALA A 296 -18.00 15.23 -15.10
#